data_c156af6f2dc6cbd16ba401fc8d01cb74
#
_entry.id   c156af6f2dc6cbd16ba401fc8d01cb74
#
_cell.length_a   1.000
_cell.length_b   1.000
_cell.length_c   1.000
_cell.angle_alpha   90.00
_cell.angle_beta   90.00
_cell.angle_gamma   90.00
#
_symmetry.space_group_name_H-M   'P 1'
#
loop_
_entity.id
_entity.type
_entity.pdbx_description
1 polymer ?
#
loop_
_entity_poly.entity_id
_entity_poly.type
_entity_poly.pdbx_seq_one_letter_code
_entity_poly.pdbx_strand_id
1 'polypeptide(L)'
;SLVNQKPYPYALNGGNVHNGFLSIYESCRDSIMDMLVSLPAHKKLLATGHSLGGALATLHILDARINTAFAQYGLYTFASPKVGDIAFRNYYKLQVASSFRFVNLFDVVPLLPPRNINFNDHDWEYAHVHHNMTFTKNTKSITNNHSITTYKTCLTSHF
;
A
#
# COMPACT_ATOMS: atom_id res chain seq x y z
N SER A 1 16.64 9.89 1.61
CA SER A 1 16.78 8.82 2.60
C SER A 1 15.76 7.72 2.35
N LEU A 2 16.18 6.45 2.51
CA LEU A 2 15.34 5.25 2.30
C LEU A 2 14.25 5.04 3.37
N VAL A 3 14.21 5.90 4.40
CA VAL A 3 13.30 5.74 5.55
C VAL A 3 12.57 7.02 5.96
N ASN A 4 12.83 8.14 5.32
CA ASN A 4 12.21 9.41 5.67
C ASN A 4 10.71 9.40 5.36
N GLN A 5 9.94 10.01 6.26
CA GLN A 5 8.51 10.21 6.14
C GLN A 5 8.18 11.68 5.92
N LYS A 6 7.03 11.92 5.31
CA LYS A 6 6.39 13.24 5.17
C LYS A 6 4.91 13.12 5.53
N PRO A 7 4.27 14.21 5.97
CA PRO A 7 2.82 14.22 6.14
C PRO A 7 2.11 13.81 4.84
N TYR A 8 1.07 12.98 4.97
CA TYR A 8 0.21 12.62 3.84
C TYR A 8 -0.65 13.82 3.45
N PRO A 9 -0.45 14.43 2.28
CA PRO A 9 -1.01 15.76 1.99
C PRO A 9 -2.47 15.75 1.58
N TYR A 10 -3.04 14.56 1.29
CA TYR A 10 -4.39 14.44 0.72
C TYR A 10 -5.47 14.14 1.76
N ALA A 11 -5.09 14.14 3.04
CA ALA A 11 -6.01 13.95 4.16
C ALA A 11 -5.58 14.78 5.36
N LEU A 12 -6.52 15.51 5.94
CA LEU A 12 -6.26 16.23 7.20
C LEU A 12 -5.98 15.20 8.31
N ASN A 13 -4.85 15.37 9.01
CA ASN A 13 -4.39 14.45 10.07
C ASN A 13 -4.20 13.00 9.60
N GLY A 14 -3.86 12.80 8.34
CA GLY A 14 -3.69 11.48 7.71
C GLY A 14 -2.40 10.75 8.10
N GLY A 15 -1.63 11.24 9.07
CA GLY A 15 -0.34 10.67 9.48
C GLY A 15 0.78 10.93 8.48
N ASN A 16 1.91 10.22 8.65
CA ASN A 16 3.08 10.36 7.78
C ASN A 16 3.29 9.10 6.93
N VAL A 17 3.80 9.31 5.73
CA VAL A 17 4.07 8.25 4.76
C VAL A 17 5.49 8.32 4.24
N HIS A 18 6.00 7.21 3.74
CA HIS A 18 7.33 7.11 3.15
C HIS A 18 7.49 8.13 2.03
N ASN A 19 8.47 9.02 2.17
CA ASN A 19 8.70 10.13 1.24
C ASN A 19 8.90 9.67 -0.22
N GLY A 20 9.65 8.59 -0.43
CA GLY A 20 9.90 8.07 -1.78
C GLY A 20 8.64 7.55 -2.46
N PHE A 21 7.76 6.84 -1.72
CA PHE A 21 6.48 6.37 -2.28
C PHE A 21 5.55 7.54 -2.58
N LEU A 22 5.50 8.52 -1.67
CA LEU A 22 4.70 9.72 -1.87
C LEU A 22 5.15 10.49 -3.12
N SER A 23 6.45 10.73 -3.29
CA SER A 23 6.99 11.46 -4.45
C SER A 23 6.65 10.78 -5.78
N ILE A 24 6.70 9.43 -5.84
CA ILE A 24 6.29 8.69 -7.04
C ILE A 24 4.79 8.82 -7.26
N TYR A 25 3.97 8.69 -6.21
CA TYR A 25 2.52 8.86 -6.33
C TYR A 25 2.16 10.27 -6.80
N GLU A 26 2.76 11.30 -6.22
CA GLU A 26 2.56 12.70 -6.61
C GLU A 26 2.84 12.95 -8.09
N SER A 27 3.85 12.28 -8.66
CA SER A 27 4.21 12.44 -10.07
C SER A 27 3.14 12.00 -11.07
N CYS A 28 2.23 11.11 -10.66
CA CYS A 28 1.16 10.59 -11.52
C CYS A 28 -0.26 10.89 -10.99
N ARG A 29 -0.37 11.44 -9.79
CA ARG A 29 -1.64 11.65 -9.10
C ARG A 29 -2.67 12.43 -9.92
N ASP A 30 -2.28 13.57 -10.44
CA ASP A 30 -3.22 14.47 -11.13
C ASP A 30 -3.83 13.79 -12.36
N SER A 31 -3.01 13.10 -13.16
CA SER A 31 -3.50 12.34 -14.31
C SER A 31 -4.48 11.21 -13.91
N ILE A 32 -4.22 10.55 -12.79
CA ILE A 32 -5.11 9.49 -12.29
C ILE A 32 -6.43 10.10 -11.78
N MET A 33 -6.36 11.19 -11.00
CA MET A 33 -7.53 11.83 -10.44
C MET A 33 -8.43 12.44 -11.53
N ASP A 34 -7.85 13.05 -12.55
CA ASP A 34 -8.57 13.57 -13.73
C ASP A 34 -9.32 12.44 -14.46
N MET A 35 -8.67 11.28 -14.60
CA MET A 35 -9.32 10.10 -15.21
C MET A 35 -10.50 9.63 -14.33
N LEU A 36 -10.34 9.57 -13.00
CA LEU A 36 -11.40 9.11 -12.09
C LEU A 36 -12.64 10.00 -12.15
N VAL A 37 -12.49 11.30 -12.34
CA VAL A 37 -13.62 12.24 -12.48
C VAL A 37 -14.49 11.89 -13.69
N SER A 38 -13.94 11.32 -14.75
CA SER A 38 -14.66 10.90 -15.94
C SER A 38 -15.42 9.57 -15.79
N LEU A 39 -15.13 8.80 -14.73
CA LEU A 39 -15.73 7.49 -14.51
C LEU A 39 -17.02 7.58 -13.67
N PRO A 40 -17.97 6.65 -13.87
CA PRO A 40 -19.22 6.66 -13.14
C PRO A 40 -19.02 6.31 -11.66
N ALA A 41 -19.20 7.28 -10.78
CA ALA A 41 -18.94 7.17 -9.33
C ALA A 41 -19.82 6.14 -8.59
N HIS A 42 -20.92 5.67 -9.21
CA HIS A 42 -21.75 4.59 -8.67
C HIS A 42 -21.10 3.19 -8.82
N LYS A 43 -20.04 3.08 -9.59
CA LYS A 43 -19.27 1.84 -9.73
C LYS A 43 -18.31 1.67 -8.54
N LYS A 44 -17.91 0.42 -8.30
CA LYS A 44 -16.88 0.11 -7.32
C LYS A 44 -15.50 0.41 -7.89
N LEU A 45 -14.71 1.22 -7.17
CA LEU A 45 -13.31 1.47 -7.49
C LEU A 45 -12.44 0.39 -6.86
N LEU A 46 -11.75 -0.39 -7.67
CA LEU A 46 -10.78 -1.39 -7.22
C LEU A 46 -9.37 -0.95 -7.59
N ALA A 47 -8.49 -0.92 -6.60
CA ALA A 47 -7.06 -0.72 -6.80
C ALA A 47 -6.29 -2.01 -6.46
N THR A 48 -5.23 -2.26 -7.20
CA THR A 48 -4.34 -3.40 -6.96
C THR A 48 -2.91 -3.03 -7.28
N GLY A 49 -1.96 -3.70 -6.64
CA GLY A 49 -0.54 -3.48 -6.89
C GLY A 49 0.34 -4.53 -6.25
N HIS A 50 1.49 -4.77 -6.88
CA HIS A 50 2.56 -5.65 -6.41
C HIS A 50 3.77 -4.82 -6.00
N SER A 51 4.42 -5.17 -4.89
CA SER A 51 5.66 -4.54 -4.44
C SER A 51 5.49 -3.02 -4.26
N LEU A 52 6.34 -2.19 -4.88
CA LEU A 52 6.20 -0.73 -4.92
C LEU A 52 4.80 -0.30 -5.41
N GLY A 53 4.25 -0.98 -6.44
CA GLY A 53 2.89 -0.71 -6.91
C GLY A 53 1.81 -0.95 -5.84
N GLY A 54 2.04 -1.86 -4.89
CA GLY A 54 1.18 -2.04 -3.72
C GLY A 54 1.20 -0.84 -2.77
N ALA A 55 2.38 -0.25 -2.56
CA ALA A 55 2.49 0.99 -1.78
C ALA A 55 1.78 2.17 -2.46
N LEU A 56 1.97 2.33 -3.77
CA LEU A 56 1.31 3.39 -4.54
C LEU A 56 -0.22 3.21 -4.56
N ALA A 57 -0.70 1.98 -4.74
CA ALA A 57 -2.12 1.68 -4.68
C ALA A 57 -2.75 1.96 -3.30
N THR A 58 -1.97 1.77 -2.22
CA THR A 58 -2.40 2.10 -0.86
C THR A 58 -2.55 3.61 -0.67
N LEU A 59 -1.62 4.42 -1.15
CA LEU A 59 -1.72 5.88 -1.13
C LEU A 59 -2.90 6.36 -1.97
N HIS A 60 -3.04 5.79 -3.17
CA HIS A 60 -4.08 6.17 -4.12
C HIS A 60 -5.49 5.88 -3.63
N ILE A 61 -5.75 4.69 -3.08
CA ILE A 61 -7.12 4.33 -2.66
C ILE A 61 -7.62 5.21 -1.52
N LEU A 62 -6.73 5.63 -0.61
CA LEU A 62 -7.07 6.57 0.44
C LEU A 62 -7.39 7.96 -0.12
N ASP A 63 -6.59 8.46 -1.05
CA ASP A 63 -6.83 9.74 -1.74
C ASP A 63 -8.17 9.70 -2.49
N ALA A 64 -8.41 8.67 -3.29
CA ALA A 64 -9.65 8.50 -4.02
C ALA A 64 -10.87 8.42 -3.10
N ARG A 65 -10.74 7.74 -1.93
CA ARG A 65 -11.80 7.66 -0.92
C ARG A 65 -12.19 9.03 -0.38
N ILE A 66 -11.22 9.92 -0.18
CA ILE A 66 -11.43 11.22 0.45
C ILE A 66 -11.81 12.28 -0.59
N ASN A 67 -11.18 12.24 -1.77
CA ASN A 67 -11.20 13.35 -2.73
C ASN A 67 -11.96 13.04 -4.02
N THR A 68 -12.72 11.92 -4.08
CA THR A 68 -13.64 11.63 -5.20
C THR A 68 -15.03 11.27 -4.72
N ALA A 69 -15.98 11.20 -5.66
CA ALA A 69 -17.36 10.84 -5.39
C ALA A 69 -17.63 9.32 -5.32
N PHE A 70 -16.60 8.47 -5.50
CA PHE A 70 -16.78 7.02 -5.37
C PHE A 70 -17.21 6.66 -3.94
N ALA A 71 -18.24 5.84 -3.80
CA ALA A 71 -18.75 5.38 -2.51
C ALA A 71 -18.29 3.98 -2.13
N GLN A 72 -17.87 3.17 -3.11
CA GLN A 72 -17.44 1.78 -2.91
C GLN A 72 -15.99 1.61 -3.36
N TYR A 73 -15.15 1.05 -2.47
CA TYR A 73 -13.72 0.90 -2.67
C TYR A 73 -13.25 -0.50 -2.33
N GLY A 74 -12.16 -0.92 -2.94
CA GLY A 74 -11.43 -2.11 -2.55
C GLY A 74 -9.96 -2.01 -2.93
N LEU A 75 -9.08 -2.49 -2.06
CA LEU A 75 -7.64 -2.59 -2.30
C LEU A 75 -7.19 -4.05 -2.13
N TYR A 76 -6.43 -4.53 -3.10
CA TYR A 76 -5.77 -5.83 -3.04
C TYR A 76 -4.28 -5.64 -3.39
N THR A 77 -3.41 -5.82 -2.41
CA THR A 77 -1.97 -5.69 -2.63
C THR A 77 -1.24 -7.02 -2.45
N PHE A 78 -0.17 -7.20 -3.18
CA PHE A 78 0.68 -8.38 -3.17
C PHE A 78 2.11 -7.95 -2.90
N ALA A 79 2.76 -8.56 -1.91
CA ALA A 79 4.14 -8.21 -1.54
C ALA A 79 4.37 -6.73 -1.19
N SER A 80 3.35 -6.00 -0.74
CA SER A 80 3.47 -4.57 -0.46
C SER A 80 4.35 -4.29 0.76
N PRO A 81 5.28 -3.32 0.69
CA PRO A 81 6.00 -2.83 1.85
C PRO A 81 5.07 -2.03 2.77
N LYS A 82 5.57 -1.65 3.95
CA LYS A 82 4.89 -0.69 4.85
C LYS A 82 4.94 0.71 4.25
N VAL A 83 3.83 1.42 4.30
CA VAL A 83 3.66 2.68 3.56
C VAL A 83 3.82 3.90 4.47
N GLY A 84 3.40 3.83 5.72
CA GLY A 84 3.41 4.96 6.63
C GLY A 84 3.48 4.56 8.10
N ASP A 85 3.37 5.56 8.96
CA ASP A 85 3.40 5.41 10.40
C ASP A 85 2.10 4.83 11.00
N ILE A 86 2.06 4.70 12.32
CA ILE A 86 0.86 4.22 13.03
C ILE A 86 -0.31 5.19 12.85
N ALA A 87 -0.05 6.50 12.79
CA ALA A 87 -1.11 7.49 12.59
C ALA A 87 -1.74 7.33 11.20
N PHE A 88 -0.92 7.17 10.15
CA PHE A 88 -1.40 6.85 8.81
C PHE A 88 -2.21 5.56 8.77
N ARG A 89 -1.70 4.47 9.36
CA ARG A 89 -2.41 3.19 9.45
C ARG A 89 -3.78 3.35 10.12
N ASN A 90 -3.85 4.06 11.23
CA ASN A 90 -5.09 4.23 12.00
C ASN A 90 -6.11 5.06 11.22
N TYR A 91 -5.68 6.15 10.58
CA TYR A 91 -6.52 6.95 9.72
C TYR A 91 -7.02 6.15 8.50
N TYR A 92 -6.12 5.46 7.80
CA TYR A 92 -6.45 4.59 6.68
C TYR A 92 -7.52 3.55 7.04
N LYS A 93 -7.37 2.91 8.20
CA LYS A 93 -8.30 1.90 8.70
C LYS A 93 -9.73 2.42 8.85
N LEU A 94 -9.90 3.66 9.22
CA LEU A 94 -11.22 4.29 9.35
C LEU A 94 -11.86 4.61 7.99
N GLN A 95 -11.05 4.86 6.96
CA GLN A 95 -11.49 5.30 5.65
C GLN A 95 -11.67 4.16 4.64
N VAL A 96 -10.81 3.14 4.69
CA VAL A 96 -10.75 2.06 3.70
C VAL A 96 -10.91 0.70 4.37
N ALA A 97 -12.17 0.28 4.56
CA ALA A 97 -12.48 -0.99 5.22
C ALA A 97 -12.14 -2.23 4.37
N SER A 98 -12.37 -2.17 3.05
CA SER A 98 -12.11 -3.28 2.12
C SER A 98 -10.68 -3.18 1.58
N SER A 99 -9.71 -3.64 2.37
CA SER A 99 -8.29 -3.57 2.05
C SER A 99 -7.59 -4.85 2.49
N PHE A 100 -7.01 -5.60 1.54
CA PHE A 100 -6.41 -6.90 1.76
C PHE A 100 -4.98 -6.93 1.22
N ARG A 101 -4.04 -7.38 2.07
CA ARG A 101 -2.63 -7.54 1.74
C ARG A 101 -2.27 -9.02 1.69
N PHE A 102 -1.90 -9.50 0.52
CA PHE A 102 -1.40 -10.86 0.34
C PHE A 102 0.11 -10.89 0.53
N VAL A 103 0.58 -11.77 1.42
CA VAL A 103 1.97 -11.83 1.86
C VAL A 103 2.47 -13.26 1.86
N ASN A 104 3.52 -13.53 1.09
CA ASN A 104 4.32 -14.75 1.23
C ASN A 104 5.25 -14.59 2.45
N LEU A 105 5.20 -15.51 3.40
CA LEU A 105 6.01 -15.45 4.62
C LEU A 105 7.53 -15.54 4.37
N PHE A 106 7.96 -15.98 3.19
CA PHE A 106 9.35 -15.99 2.75
C PHE A 106 9.76 -14.78 1.91
N ASP A 107 8.85 -13.82 1.71
CA ASP A 107 9.13 -12.57 1.04
C ASP A 107 9.61 -11.51 2.04
N VAL A 108 10.77 -10.92 1.78
CA VAL A 108 11.37 -9.91 2.66
C VAL A 108 10.79 -8.51 2.48
N VAL A 109 10.22 -8.21 1.31
CA VAL A 109 9.73 -6.85 0.99
C VAL A 109 8.59 -6.40 1.91
N PRO A 110 7.60 -7.22 2.27
CA PRO A 110 6.59 -6.83 3.25
C PRO A 110 7.13 -6.52 4.65
N LEU A 111 8.36 -6.94 4.97
CA LEU A 111 9.00 -6.60 6.24
C LEU A 111 9.58 -5.19 6.23
N LEU A 112 9.75 -4.59 5.05
CA LEU A 112 10.38 -3.28 4.85
C LEU A 112 9.35 -2.14 4.76
N PRO A 113 9.73 -0.91 5.16
CA PRO A 113 10.82 -0.63 6.11
C PRO A 113 10.62 -1.38 7.44
N PRO A 114 11.66 -1.61 8.24
CA PRO A 114 11.48 -2.16 9.59
C PRO A 114 10.48 -1.34 10.41
N ARG A 115 9.85 -1.97 11.40
CA ARG A 115 8.83 -1.28 12.21
C ARG A 115 9.42 -0.05 12.91
N ASN A 116 10.58 -0.19 13.53
CA ASN A 116 11.28 0.88 14.22
C ASN A 116 12.68 1.03 13.61
N ILE A 117 13.03 2.24 13.25
CA ILE A 117 14.32 2.56 12.66
C ILE A 117 14.86 3.83 13.32
N ASN A 118 16.04 3.76 13.92
CA ASN A 118 16.81 4.95 14.28
C ASN A 118 17.78 5.26 13.12
N PHE A 119 17.65 6.44 12.55
CA PHE A 119 18.51 6.90 11.47
C PHE A 119 18.73 8.41 11.55
N ASN A 120 19.99 8.84 11.61
CA ASN A 120 20.37 10.24 11.79
C ASN A 120 19.71 10.87 13.05
N ASP A 121 19.80 10.20 14.18
CA ASP A 121 19.24 10.64 15.49
C ASP A 121 17.72 10.90 15.45
N HIS A 122 17.03 10.28 14.50
CA HIS A 122 15.59 10.34 14.38
C HIS A 122 14.97 8.94 14.38
N ASP A 123 13.93 8.76 15.20
CA ASP A 123 13.18 7.51 15.28
C ASP A 123 12.03 7.53 14.29
N TRP A 124 12.05 6.57 13.36
CA TRP A 124 10.99 6.34 12.39
C TRP A 124 10.20 5.10 12.76
N GLU A 125 8.89 5.18 12.71
CA GLU A 125 8.01 4.03 12.90
C GLU A 125 7.18 3.77 11.65
N TYR A 126 7.10 2.49 11.25
CA TYR A 126 6.30 2.05 10.11
C TYR A 126 5.32 0.95 10.50
N ALA A 127 4.10 1.05 10.01
CA ALA A 127 3.05 0.07 10.23
C ALA A 127 2.34 -0.32 8.93
N HIS A 128 1.93 -1.57 8.84
CA HIS A 128 1.07 -2.02 7.74
C HIS A 128 -0.37 -1.57 7.95
N VAL A 129 -1.03 -1.22 6.84
CA VAL A 129 -2.49 -1.20 6.78
C VAL A 129 -3.05 -2.63 6.87
N HIS A 130 -4.36 -2.80 7.04
CA HIS A 130 -5.01 -4.11 7.21
C HIS A 130 -5.70 -4.55 5.91
N HIS A 131 -6.21 -5.74 5.76
CA HIS A 131 -6.09 -6.99 6.48
C HIS A 131 -4.95 -7.83 5.90
N ASN A 132 -4.34 -8.70 6.74
CA ASN A 132 -3.23 -9.53 6.31
C ASN A 132 -3.72 -10.93 5.91
N MET A 133 -3.43 -11.34 4.68
CA MET A 133 -3.69 -12.65 4.11
C MET A 133 -2.35 -13.32 3.79
N THR A 134 -1.94 -14.31 4.57
CA THR A 134 -0.62 -14.94 4.43
C THR A 134 -0.70 -16.30 3.75
N PHE A 135 0.34 -16.59 3.00
CA PHE A 135 0.63 -17.93 2.51
C PHE A 135 2.14 -18.21 2.63
N THR A 136 2.53 -19.45 2.43
CA THR A 136 3.91 -19.90 2.58
C THR A 136 4.40 -20.56 1.31
N LYS A 137 5.39 -19.93 0.65
CA LYS A 137 6.09 -20.50 -0.50
C LYS A 137 7.57 -20.15 -0.42
N ASN A 138 8.41 -21.15 -0.13
CA ASN A 138 9.86 -21.00 -0.16
C ASN A 138 10.41 -21.55 -1.47
N THR A 139 10.88 -20.67 -2.33
CA THR A 139 11.55 -21.02 -3.60
C THR A 139 13.07 -21.12 -3.43
N LYS A 140 13.60 -20.91 -2.21
CA LYS A 140 15.03 -20.79 -1.91
C LYS A 140 15.73 -19.62 -2.62
N SER A 141 14.96 -18.66 -3.14
CA SER A 141 15.44 -17.47 -3.82
C SER A 141 14.65 -16.26 -3.35
N ILE A 142 15.33 -15.22 -2.86
CA ILE A 142 14.70 -13.97 -2.41
C ILE A 142 13.88 -13.36 -3.54
N THR A 143 14.48 -13.26 -4.73
CA THR A 143 13.81 -12.70 -5.92
C THR A 143 12.54 -13.47 -6.29
N ASN A 144 12.64 -14.81 -6.31
CA ASN A 144 11.48 -15.63 -6.68
C ASN A 144 10.40 -15.64 -5.58
N ASN A 145 10.79 -15.58 -4.30
CA ASN A 145 9.81 -15.45 -3.20
C ASN A 145 8.99 -14.16 -3.29
N HIS A 146 9.57 -13.10 -3.87
CA HIS A 146 8.94 -11.80 -4.10
C HIS A 146 8.22 -11.69 -5.44
N SER A 147 8.44 -12.61 -6.38
CA SER A 147 7.92 -12.46 -7.75
C SER A 147 6.39 -12.54 -7.81
N ILE A 148 5.79 -11.71 -8.68
CA ILE A 148 4.35 -11.74 -8.93
C ILE A 148 3.89 -13.11 -9.43
N THR A 149 4.74 -13.83 -10.14
CA THR A 149 4.46 -15.20 -10.62
C THR A 149 4.26 -16.16 -9.46
N THR A 150 5.11 -16.10 -8.43
CA THR A 150 4.96 -16.92 -7.21
C THR A 150 3.66 -16.61 -6.49
N TYR A 151 3.33 -15.33 -6.32
CA TYR A 151 2.05 -14.91 -5.72
C TYR A 151 0.86 -15.41 -6.54
N LYS A 152 0.85 -15.19 -7.85
CA LYS A 152 -0.20 -15.66 -8.74
C LYS A 152 -0.39 -17.17 -8.65
N THR A 153 0.67 -17.95 -8.81
CA THR A 153 0.59 -19.42 -8.79
C THR A 153 0.04 -19.94 -7.47
N CYS A 154 0.53 -19.40 -6.33
CA CYS A 154 0.07 -19.88 -5.03
C CYS A 154 -1.39 -19.51 -4.73
N LEU A 155 -1.82 -18.33 -5.13
CA LEU A 155 -3.18 -17.86 -4.85
C LEU A 155 -4.22 -18.48 -5.78
N THR A 156 -3.85 -18.84 -7.02
CA THR A 156 -4.78 -19.48 -7.99
C THR A 156 -4.85 -20.99 -7.87
N SER A 157 -3.89 -21.66 -7.21
CA SER A 157 -3.93 -23.11 -7.00
C SER A 157 -4.90 -23.57 -5.91
N HIS A 158 -5.57 -22.64 -5.23
CA HIS A 158 -6.51 -22.92 -4.15
C HIS A 158 -7.96 -22.57 -4.51
N PHE A 159 -8.20 -22.28 -5.80
CA PHE A 159 -9.54 -22.03 -6.37
C PHE A 159 -9.78 -23.01 -7.56
#